data_6e2b021072d14002d914840ba962174f
#
_entry.id   6e2b021072d14002d914840ba962174f
#
_cell.length_a   1.000
_cell.length_b   1.000
_cell.length_c   1.000
_cell.angle_alpha   90.00
_cell.angle_beta   90.00
_cell.angle_gamma   90.00
#
_symmetry.space_group_name_H-M   'P 1'
#
loop_
_entity.id
_entity.type
_entity.pdbx_description
1 polymer ?
#
loop_
_entity_poly.entity_id
_entity_poly.type
_entity_poly.pdbx_seq_one_letter_code
_entity_poly.pdbx_strand_id
1 'polypeptide(L)'
;MRCGYRSLLTESNPVVEIGCKRPVIRTRRWGMREFLPARSIAVVRILSLLPSATEILFDLGLGDQVVGVTFECDFPPEARNKRIVSTSALPEGLSTAEIDLVVKERMSAGEDLYHLDRGAFSDIAPTMVVTQNLCAVCAIDVSEVDDAMTYLGCRADVVTLDPMTLDEVIDSVMTVGAATNTEERAAEIVAACREQLATVAAQLDGVDPRPTLLLEWTDPAFTDGHWVPDMITAAGGRSMMGQPGANSQGASWEAITDCAADVVIVAPCGFRVEGARHLAEEVAARGVLPAGAEVWAVDADAFVVRPGPRVVQGVAVFASILHPDRCGPPNPAHAVRVA
;
A
#
# COMPACT_ATOMS: atom_id res chain seq x y z
N MET A 1 15.50 -43.77 -30.49
CA MET A 1 16.69 -43.41 -31.29
C MET A 1 17.48 -42.41 -30.45
N ARG A 2 18.41 -42.84 -29.78
CA ARG A 2 19.89 -42.96 -29.78
C ARG A 2 20.56 -41.77 -30.47
N CYS A 3 21.42 -41.19 -29.70
CA CYS A 3 22.81 -40.73 -29.82
C CYS A 3 22.95 -39.19 -29.93
N GLY A 4 23.94 -38.57 -29.32
CA GLY A 4 25.10 -39.05 -28.58
C GLY A 4 25.95 -37.88 -28.07
N TYR A 5 26.64 -38.17 -27.02
CA TYR A 5 27.74 -37.42 -26.39
C TYR A 5 28.87 -37.03 -27.38
N ARG A 6 29.50 -35.87 -27.15
CA ARG A 6 30.98 -35.81 -27.16
C ARG A 6 31.52 -34.63 -26.34
N SER A 7 32.31 -34.98 -25.36
CA SER A 7 33.33 -34.22 -24.62
C SER A 7 34.62 -34.10 -25.47
N LEU A 8 35.41 -33.04 -25.21
CA LEU A 8 36.88 -32.92 -25.34
C LEU A 8 37.24 -31.60 -24.60
N LEU A 9 37.83 -31.64 -23.45
CA LEU A 9 39.19 -31.83 -22.97
C LEU A 9 40.23 -30.82 -23.51
N THR A 10 40.72 -30.03 -22.53
CA THR A 10 42.10 -29.60 -22.22
C THR A 10 42.92 -28.87 -23.28
N GLU A 11 43.43 -27.71 -22.87
CA GLU A 11 44.87 -27.47 -22.92
C GLU A 11 45.33 -26.36 -21.95
N SER A 12 46.47 -26.65 -21.38
CA SER A 12 47.19 -26.06 -20.27
C SER A 12 48.14 -24.93 -20.68
N ASN A 13 48.28 -23.96 -19.79
CA ASN A 13 49.46 -23.14 -19.40
C ASN A 13 50.56 -22.78 -20.41
N PRO A 14 51.27 -21.64 -20.24
CA PRO A 14 52.28 -21.57 -19.21
C PRO A 14 52.44 -20.22 -18.43
N VAL A 15 52.93 -20.38 -17.21
CA VAL A 15 53.55 -19.41 -16.31
C VAL A 15 54.81 -18.80 -16.95
N VAL A 16 54.96 -17.48 -16.86
CA VAL A 16 56.26 -16.81 -16.99
C VAL A 16 56.50 -15.88 -15.81
N GLU A 17 57.33 -16.30 -14.89
CA GLU A 17 58.05 -15.46 -13.93
C GLU A 17 59.12 -14.63 -14.63
N ILE A 18 59.25 -13.36 -14.33
CA ILE A 18 60.48 -12.57 -14.31
C ILE A 18 60.21 -11.31 -13.50
N GLY A 19 60.75 -11.15 -12.33
CA GLY A 19 62.10 -10.57 -12.15
C GLY A 19 61.97 -9.33 -11.28
N CYS A 20 62.35 -9.47 -10.02
CA CYS A 20 62.50 -8.44 -8.98
C CYS A 20 63.55 -7.39 -9.37
N LYS A 21 63.24 -6.07 -9.30
CA LYS A 21 64.23 -5.04 -9.05
C LYS A 21 63.61 -3.92 -8.19
N ARG A 22 64.07 -3.79 -6.94
CA ARG A 22 64.03 -2.60 -6.11
C ARG A 22 65.33 -1.82 -6.32
N PRO A 23 65.51 -0.62 -5.76
CA PRO A 23 64.62 0.50 -5.44
C PRO A 23 65.15 1.85 -5.98
N VAL A 24 64.32 2.90 -6.06
CA VAL A 24 64.81 4.27 -5.95
C VAL A 24 63.86 5.07 -5.12
N ILE A 25 64.32 5.40 -3.91
CA ILE A 25 63.72 6.42 -3.03
C ILE A 25 63.97 7.78 -3.65
N ARG A 26 62.89 8.54 -3.96
CA ARG A 26 62.94 10.00 -4.09
C ARG A 26 61.85 10.64 -3.30
N THR A 27 62.26 11.44 -2.39
CA THR A 27 61.54 12.22 -1.42
C THR A 27 60.74 13.36 -2.04
N ARG A 28 59.56 13.57 -1.43
CA ARG A 28 58.82 14.82 -1.25
C ARG A 28 58.32 15.57 -2.48
N ARG A 29 56.98 15.51 -2.64
CA ARG A 29 56.20 16.73 -2.82
C ARG A 29 54.88 16.57 -2.04
N TRP A 30 54.68 17.47 -1.09
CA TRP A 30 53.38 17.69 -0.51
C TRP A 30 52.46 18.23 -1.60
N GLY A 31 51.66 17.36 -2.19
CA GLY A 31 50.52 17.74 -3.03
C GLY A 31 49.38 18.14 -2.12
N MET A 32 48.96 19.38 -2.26
CA MET A 32 47.68 19.85 -1.75
C MET A 32 46.61 18.79 -2.11
N ARG A 33 45.95 18.25 -1.09
CA ARG A 33 44.71 17.55 -1.30
C ARG A 33 43.78 18.54 -1.99
N GLU A 34 43.50 18.33 -3.26
CA GLU A 34 42.36 18.92 -3.89
C GLU A 34 41.17 18.49 -3.03
N PHE A 35 40.57 19.43 -2.33
CA PHE A 35 39.23 19.29 -1.78
C PHE A 35 38.32 19.09 -3.01
N LEU A 36 37.98 17.84 -3.31
CA LEU A 36 36.85 17.58 -4.13
C LEU A 36 35.67 18.34 -3.45
N PRO A 37 34.96 19.20 -4.17
CA PRO A 37 33.81 19.86 -3.61
C PRO A 37 32.91 18.75 -3.07
N ALA A 38 32.46 18.89 -1.83
CA ALA A 38 31.43 18.01 -1.27
C ALA A 38 30.37 17.92 -2.34
N ARG A 39 30.05 16.67 -2.81
CA ARG A 39 28.90 16.45 -3.66
C ARG A 39 27.76 17.13 -2.93
N SER A 40 27.23 18.18 -3.53
CA SER A 40 25.97 18.76 -3.10
C SER A 40 25.01 17.58 -3.02
N ILE A 41 24.61 17.19 -1.83
CA ILE A 41 23.55 16.21 -1.64
C ILE A 41 22.35 16.93 -2.26
N ALA A 42 22.00 16.56 -3.49
CA ALA A 42 20.79 17.06 -4.12
C ALA A 42 19.65 16.70 -3.18
N VAL A 43 18.97 17.70 -2.65
CA VAL A 43 17.84 17.49 -1.76
C VAL A 43 16.80 16.72 -2.57
N VAL A 44 16.51 15.48 -2.18
CA VAL A 44 15.49 14.67 -2.83
C VAL A 44 14.15 15.39 -2.63
N ARG A 45 13.41 15.60 -3.70
CA ARG A 45 12.10 16.27 -3.71
C ARG A 45 11.08 15.25 -4.15
N ILE A 46 10.29 14.74 -3.20
CA ILE A 46 9.42 13.59 -3.38
C ILE A 46 7.99 14.07 -3.62
N LEU A 47 7.40 13.59 -4.70
CA LEU A 47 5.97 13.73 -4.98
C LEU A 47 5.29 12.40 -4.63
N SER A 48 4.35 12.43 -3.71
CA SER A 48 3.59 11.25 -3.29
C SER A 48 2.18 11.30 -3.88
N LEU A 49 1.87 10.35 -4.74
CA LEU A 49 0.60 10.30 -5.47
C LEU A 49 -0.36 9.22 -4.96
N LEU A 50 -0.09 8.69 -3.77
CA LEU A 50 -1.02 7.78 -3.06
C LEU A 50 -0.88 7.93 -1.55
N PRO A 51 -1.98 7.77 -0.78
CA PRO A 51 -1.97 7.93 0.67
C PRO A 51 -0.99 7.01 1.39
N SER A 52 -0.91 5.73 1.02
CA SER A 52 0.00 4.77 1.66
C SER A 52 1.48 5.14 1.48
N ALA A 53 1.88 5.62 0.30
CA ALA A 53 3.25 6.10 0.10
C ALA A 53 3.54 7.33 0.96
N THR A 54 2.57 8.24 1.11
CA THR A 54 2.71 9.39 2.01
C THR A 54 3.00 8.93 3.44
N GLU A 55 2.23 7.97 3.94
CA GLU A 55 2.43 7.39 5.27
C GLU A 55 3.83 6.76 5.40
N ILE A 56 4.23 5.91 4.46
CA ILE A 56 5.56 5.28 4.44
C ILE A 56 6.67 6.34 4.44
N LEU A 57 6.57 7.37 3.61
CA LEU A 57 7.58 8.44 3.53
C LEU A 57 7.71 9.21 4.85
N PHE A 58 6.61 9.49 5.53
CA PHE A 58 6.64 10.13 6.84
C PHE A 58 7.23 9.22 7.92
N ASP A 59 6.89 7.93 7.93
CA ASP A 59 7.44 6.93 8.86
C ASP A 59 8.95 6.73 8.65
N LEU A 60 9.44 6.85 7.41
CA LEU A 60 10.85 6.87 7.08
C LEU A 60 11.58 8.16 7.48
N GLY A 61 10.84 9.16 8.00
CA GLY A 61 11.42 10.45 8.39
C GLY A 61 11.68 11.41 7.23
N LEU A 62 11.07 11.15 6.08
CA LEU A 62 11.25 11.92 4.84
C LEU A 62 10.19 13.02 4.64
N GLY A 63 9.37 13.29 5.64
CA GLY A 63 8.28 14.25 5.54
C GLY A 63 8.69 15.60 4.99
N ASP A 64 9.85 16.13 5.39
CA ASP A 64 10.37 17.42 4.89
C ASP A 64 10.75 17.38 3.40
N GLN A 65 11.05 16.21 2.86
CA GLN A 65 11.38 15.99 1.45
C GLN A 65 10.15 15.81 0.57
N VAL A 66 8.98 15.53 1.18
CA VAL A 66 7.69 15.46 0.47
C VAL A 66 7.25 16.87 0.10
N VAL A 67 7.24 17.16 -1.20
CA VAL A 67 6.95 18.49 -1.76
C VAL A 67 5.54 18.62 -2.33
N GLY A 68 4.84 17.49 -2.52
CA GLY A 68 3.46 17.45 -2.98
C GLY A 68 2.81 16.12 -2.68
N VAL A 69 1.49 16.14 -2.51
CA VAL A 69 0.66 14.98 -2.16
C VAL A 69 -0.70 15.07 -2.88
N THR A 70 -1.45 13.97 -2.92
CA THR A 70 -2.84 13.98 -3.40
C THR A 70 -3.79 14.56 -2.33
N PHE A 71 -5.01 14.92 -2.73
CA PHE A 71 -6.03 15.42 -1.81
C PHE A 71 -6.45 14.38 -0.75
N GLU A 72 -6.23 13.09 -1.00
CA GLU A 72 -6.53 11.99 -0.06
C GLU A 72 -5.44 11.73 0.98
N CYS A 73 -4.26 12.34 0.82
CA CYS A 73 -3.13 12.16 1.74
C CYS A 73 -3.39 12.95 3.02
N ASP A 74 -4.03 12.35 3.99
CA ASP A 74 -4.48 12.98 5.23
C ASP A 74 -3.79 12.46 6.49
N PHE A 75 -2.89 11.48 6.33
CA PHE A 75 -2.12 10.91 7.44
C PHE A 75 -0.63 10.81 7.07
N PRO A 76 0.28 11.15 8.03
CA PRO A 76 -0.04 11.79 9.31
C PRO A 76 -0.65 13.20 9.09
N PRO A 77 -1.20 13.86 10.12
CA PRO A 77 -1.86 15.16 9.95
C PRO A 77 -1.01 16.23 9.26
N GLU A 78 0.31 16.14 9.40
CA GLU A 78 1.30 17.02 8.76
C GLU A 78 1.28 16.91 7.22
N ALA A 79 0.85 15.78 6.67
CA ALA A 79 0.70 15.60 5.22
C ALA A 79 -0.26 16.64 4.61
N ARG A 80 -1.28 17.05 5.36
CA ARG A 80 -2.24 18.09 4.93
C ARG A 80 -1.61 19.47 4.76
N ASN A 81 -0.42 19.70 5.31
CA ASN A 81 0.33 20.95 5.12
C ASN A 81 1.18 20.96 3.85
N LYS A 82 1.21 19.84 3.13
CA LYS A 82 1.93 19.72 1.86
C LYS A 82 1.06 20.28 0.71
N ARG A 83 1.72 20.61 -0.40
CA ARG A 83 1.01 21.08 -1.58
C ARG A 83 0.15 19.96 -2.16
N ILE A 84 -1.14 20.19 -2.31
CA ILE A 84 -2.06 19.24 -2.97
C ILE A 84 -1.92 19.44 -4.48
N VAL A 85 -1.66 18.35 -5.20
CA VAL A 85 -1.38 18.34 -6.64
C VAL A 85 -2.45 17.64 -7.48
N SER A 86 -3.47 17.12 -6.83
CA SER A 86 -4.57 16.43 -7.53
C SER A 86 -5.92 16.87 -7.00
N THR A 87 -6.94 16.67 -7.83
CA THR A 87 -8.36 16.82 -7.46
C THR A 87 -9.12 15.56 -7.86
N SER A 88 -10.24 15.30 -7.17
CA SER A 88 -11.14 14.22 -7.57
C SER A 88 -11.85 14.58 -8.88
N ALA A 89 -11.97 13.61 -9.77
CA ALA A 89 -12.83 13.69 -10.94
C ALA A 89 -14.28 13.25 -10.62
N LEU A 90 -14.52 12.71 -9.42
CA LEU A 90 -15.85 12.33 -8.97
C LEU A 90 -16.62 13.57 -8.48
N PRO A 91 -17.87 13.76 -8.90
CA PRO A 91 -18.75 14.78 -8.34
C PRO A 91 -19.00 14.54 -6.84
N GLU A 92 -19.17 15.62 -6.07
CA GLU A 92 -19.53 15.51 -4.66
C GLU A 92 -20.99 15.08 -4.49
N GLY A 93 -21.27 14.35 -3.39
CA GLY A 93 -22.64 14.00 -2.96
C GLY A 93 -23.27 12.81 -3.69
N LEU A 94 -22.48 12.04 -4.42
CA LEU A 94 -22.95 10.80 -5.05
C LEU A 94 -23.18 9.70 -4.01
N SER A 95 -24.22 8.89 -4.23
CA SER A 95 -24.40 7.60 -3.53
C SER A 95 -23.37 6.57 -3.99
N THR A 96 -23.21 5.48 -3.24
CA THR A 96 -22.30 4.37 -3.59
C THR A 96 -22.59 3.79 -4.97
N ALA A 97 -23.87 3.64 -5.34
CA ALA A 97 -24.27 3.17 -6.66
C ALA A 97 -23.89 4.16 -7.78
N GLU A 98 -24.07 5.45 -7.55
CA GLU A 98 -23.69 6.49 -8.53
C GLU A 98 -22.18 6.59 -8.68
N ILE A 99 -21.41 6.46 -7.60
CA ILE A 99 -19.94 6.38 -7.65
C ILE A 99 -19.50 5.21 -8.52
N ASP A 100 -20.03 3.99 -8.30
CA ASP A 100 -19.70 2.81 -9.10
C ASP A 100 -20.00 3.01 -10.59
N LEU A 101 -21.13 3.64 -10.92
CA LEU A 101 -21.47 3.93 -12.32
C LEU A 101 -20.46 4.89 -12.95
N VAL A 102 -20.11 5.98 -12.28
CA VAL A 102 -19.14 6.97 -12.80
C VAL A 102 -17.75 6.33 -12.93
N VAL A 103 -17.33 5.52 -11.96
CA VAL A 103 -16.06 4.79 -12.01
C VAL A 103 -16.03 3.86 -13.23
N LYS A 104 -17.06 3.03 -13.45
CA LYS A 104 -17.14 2.12 -14.59
C LYS A 104 -17.15 2.85 -15.94
N GLU A 105 -17.88 3.95 -16.02
CA GLU A 105 -17.94 4.77 -17.24
C GLU A 105 -16.57 5.34 -17.59
N ARG A 106 -15.88 5.97 -16.63
CA ARG A 106 -14.54 6.55 -16.85
C ARG A 106 -13.51 5.49 -17.17
N MET A 107 -13.44 4.40 -16.40
CA MET A 107 -12.53 3.29 -16.69
C MET A 107 -12.76 2.68 -18.08
N SER A 108 -14.02 2.53 -18.51
CA SER A 108 -14.33 2.03 -19.86
C SER A 108 -13.93 2.99 -20.98
N ALA A 109 -13.88 4.29 -20.66
CA ALA A 109 -13.42 5.34 -21.56
C ALA A 109 -11.88 5.51 -21.56
N GLY A 110 -11.18 4.82 -20.63
CA GLY A 110 -9.74 5.02 -20.41
C GLY A 110 -9.42 6.35 -19.75
N GLU A 111 -10.36 6.88 -18.96
CA GLU A 111 -10.21 8.14 -18.23
C GLU A 111 -9.88 7.85 -16.75
N ASP A 112 -9.00 8.68 -16.17
CA ASP A 112 -8.64 8.61 -14.77
C ASP A 112 -9.71 9.22 -13.85
N LEU A 113 -9.74 8.72 -12.62
CA LEU A 113 -10.60 9.24 -11.55
C LEU A 113 -9.98 10.42 -10.80
N TYR A 114 -8.72 10.74 -11.12
CA TYR A 114 -7.97 11.85 -10.55
C TYR A 114 -7.52 12.78 -11.66
N HIS A 115 -7.53 14.07 -11.37
CA HIS A 115 -6.91 15.07 -12.22
C HIS A 115 -5.67 15.60 -11.57
N LEU A 116 -4.53 15.47 -12.24
CA LEU A 116 -3.32 16.18 -11.86
C LEU A 116 -3.48 17.66 -12.24
N ASP A 117 -3.42 18.52 -11.23
CA ASP A 117 -3.46 19.97 -11.45
C ASP A 117 -2.11 20.43 -11.99
N ARG A 118 -2.04 20.64 -13.31
CA ARG A 118 -0.82 21.08 -14.01
C ARG A 118 -0.27 22.40 -13.44
N GLY A 119 -1.15 23.29 -12.95
CA GLY A 119 -0.74 24.50 -12.25
C GLY A 119 -0.11 24.23 -10.88
N ALA A 120 -0.56 23.17 -10.19
CA ALA A 120 0.00 22.76 -8.92
C ALA A 120 1.39 22.13 -9.05
N PHE A 121 1.76 21.62 -10.21
CA PHE A 121 3.11 21.10 -10.49
C PHE A 121 4.14 22.18 -10.79
N SER A 122 3.71 23.39 -11.17
CA SER A 122 4.65 24.48 -11.42
C SER A 122 5.51 24.73 -10.18
N ASP A 123 6.81 24.84 -10.35
CA ASP A 123 7.80 25.09 -9.29
C ASP A 123 8.05 23.94 -8.29
N ILE A 124 7.35 22.78 -8.42
CA ILE A 124 7.65 21.62 -7.56
C ILE A 124 8.98 20.98 -7.93
N ALA A 125 9.29 20.82 -9.23
CA ALA A 125 10.50 20.16 -9.74
C ALA A 125 10.83 18.88 -8.94
N PRO A 126 9.99 17.84 -8.94
CA PRO A 126 10.26 16.62 -8.20
C PRO A 126 11.47 15.90 -8.78
N THR A 127 12.24 15.21 -7.93
CA THR A 127 13.30 14.29 -8.35
C THR A 127 12.87 12.84 -8.21
N MET A 128 11.79 12.59 -7.48
CA MET A 128 11.20 11.27 -7.29
C MET A 128 9.67 11.39 -7.23
N VAL A 129 8.98 10.44 -7.82
CA VAL A 129 7.52 10.29 -7.74
C VAL A 129 7.22 8.90 -7.22
N VAL A 130 6.36 8.79 -6.21
CA VAL A 130 5.86 7.51 -5.71
C VAL A 130 4.39 7.40 -6.06
N THR A 131 4.03 6.33 -6.77
CA THR A 131 2.69 6.06 -7.30
C THR A 131 2.37 4.57 -7.26
N GLN A 132 1.25 4.15 -7.82
CA GLN A 132 0.88 2.75 -8.02
C GLN A 132 0.32 2.53 -9.43
N ASN A 133 0.26 1.25 -9.84
CA ASN A 133 -0.34 0.82 -11.10
C ASN A 133 -1.47 -0.22 -10.87
N LEU A 134 -1.77 -0.52 -9.60
CA LEU A 134 -2.65 -1.60 -9.20
C LEU A 134 -4.14 -1.30 -9.45
N CYS A 135 -4.56 -0.07 -9.22
CA CYS A 135 -5.96 0.30 -9.27
C CYS A 135 -6.11 1.77 -9.68
N ALA A 136 -6.66 2.00 -10.86
CA ALA A 136 -6.98 3.36 -11.33
C ALA A 136 -8.03 4.07 -10.44
N VAL A 137 -8.67 3.35 -9.52
CA VAL A 137 -9.66 3.90 -8.58
C VAL A 137 -9.00 4.55 -7.36
N CYS A 138 -7.81 4.07 -6.94
CA CYS A 138 -7.21 4.45 -5.65
C CYS A 138 -5.97 5.34 -5.79
N ALA A 139 -5.41 5.50 -6.99
CA ALA A 139 -4.24 6.34 -7.23
C ALA A 139 -4.14 6.78 -8.69
N ILE A 140 -3.25 7.74 -8.90
CA ILE A 140 -2.93 8.27 -10.23
C ILE A 140 -2.06 7.27 -10.97
N ASP A 141 -2.47 6.88 -12.16
CA ASP A 141 -1.75 5.94 -13.02
C ASP A 141 -0.38 6.46 -13.46
N VAL A 142 0.56 5.54 -13.70
CA VAL A 142 1.92 5.87 -14.15
C VAL A 142 1.93 6.63 -15.47
N SER A 143 0.97 6.37 -16.37
CA SER A 143 0.88 7.07 -17.66
C SER A 143 0.53 8.55 -17.50
N GLU A 144 -0.34 8.91 -16.58
CA GLU A 144 -0.63 10.31 -16.23
C GLU A 144 0.59 11.01 -15.64
N VAL A 145 1.39 10.29 -14.84
CA VAL A 145 2.65 10.80 -14.29
C VAL A 145 3.65 11.11 -15.39
N ASP A 146 3.82 10.20 -16.34
CA ASP A 146 4.74 10.36 -17.47
C ASP A 146 4.33 11.54 -18.37
N ASP A 147 3.03 11.71 -18.62
CA ASP A 147 2.48 12.83 -19.39
C ASP A 147 2.69 14.16 -18.65
N ALA A 148 2.44 14.20 -17.33
CA ALA A 148 2.67 15.39 -16.52
C ALA A 148 4.17 15.76 -16.49
N MET A 149 5.06 14.79 -16.33
CA MET A 149 6.51 15.01 -16.34
C MET A 149 7.02 15.51 -17.70
N THR A 150 6.51 14.93 -18.77
CA THR A 150 6.82 15.38 -20.15
C THR A 150 6.36 16.83 -20.35
N TYR A 151 5.16 17.17 -19.91
CA TYR A 151 4.62 18.54 -20.01
C TYR A 151 5.47 19.56 -19.21
N LEU A 152 5.94 19.16 -18.04
CA LEU A 152 6.75 20.03 -17.16
C LEU A 152 8.22 20.09 -17.57
N GLY A 153 8.65 19.23 -18.51
CA GLY A 153 10.05 19.12 -18.92
C GLY A 153 10.98 18.69 -17.79
N CYS A 154 10.47 18.02 -16.75
CA CYS A 154 11.25 17.50 -15.64
C CYS A 154 11.49 15.99 -15.80
N ARG A 155 12.54 15.50 -15.11
CA ARG A 155 12.85 14.07 -15.00
C ARG A 155 12.89 13.73 -13.53
N ALA A 156 12.10 12.73 -13.14
CA ALA A 156 12.12 12.18 -11.80
C ALA A 156 12.18 10.65 -11.89
N ASP A 157 12.74 10.02 -10.86
CA ASP A 157 12.66 8.58 -10.71
C ASP A 157 11.25 8.20 -10.24
N VAL A 158 10.61 7.23 -10.90
CA VAL A 158 9.27 6.77 -10.56
C VAL A 158 9.38 5.47 -9.76
N VAL A 159 8.77 5.45 -8.59
CA VAL A 159 8.64 4.27 -7.73
C VAL A 159 7.18 3.84 -7.71
N THR A 160 6.91 2.62 -8.17
CA THR A 160 5.56 2.07 -8.22
C THR A 160 5.38 1.04 -7.09
N LEU A 161 4.26 1.14 -6.37
CA LEU A 161 3.91 0.24 -5.26
C LEU A 161 2.61 -0.48 -5.60
N ASP A 162 2.69 -1.78 -5.88
CA ASP A 162 1.55 -2.60 -6.30
C ASP A 162 1.43 -3.89 -5.43
N PRO A 163 1.31 -3.78 -4.10
CA PRO A 163 1.22 -4.95 -3.25
C PRO A 163 -0.14 -5.65 -3.39
N MET A 164 -0.12 -6.97 -3.49
CA MET A 164 -1.32 -7.81 -3.60
C MET A 164 -1.59 -8.60 -2.32
N THR A 165 -0.61 -8.79 -1.44
CA THR A 165 -0.71 -9.54 -0.20
C THR A 165 -0.30 -8.70 0.99
N LEU A 166 -0.66 -9.12 2.21
CA LEU A 166 -0.27 -8.41 3.44
C LEU A 166 1.25 -8.34 3.60
N ASP A 167 1.96 -9.42 3.25
CA ASP A 167 3.43 -9.43 3.28
C ASP A 167 4.02 -8.43 2.28
N GLU A 168 3.48 -8.33 1.07
CA GLU A 168 3.92 -7.36 0.07
C GLU A 168 3.62 -5.92 0.50
N VAL A 169 2.50 -5.67 1.21
CA VAL A 169 2.23 -4.35 1.80
C VAL A 169 3.34 -3.97 2.79
N ILE A 170 3.71 -4.88 3.68
CA ILE A 170 4.79 -4.64 4.65
C ILE A 170 6.13 -4.44 3.93
N ASP A 171 6.44 -5.26 2.94
CA ASP A 171 7.70 -5.21 2.19
C ASP A 171 7.79 -3.97 1.27
N SER A 172 6.66 -3.33 0.93
CA SER A 172 6.66 -2.07 0.17
C SER A 172 7.43 -0.95 0.87
N VAL A 173 7.50 -0.98 2.21
CA VAL A 173 8.32 -0.08 3.02
C VAL A 173 9.80 -0.19 2.65
N MET A 174 10.30 -1.44 2.44
CA MET A 174 11.68 -1.65 2.00
C MET A 174 11.93 -1.13 0.59
N THR A 175 10.94 -1.22 -0.30
CA THR A 175 11.02 -0.68 -1.66
C THR A 175 11.24 0.83 -1.63
N VAL A 176 10.44 1.56 -0.84
CA VAL A 176 10.59 3.01 -0.67
C VAL A 176 11.91 3.33 0.05
N GLY A 177 12.27 2.56 1.09
CA GLY A 177 13.53 2.71 1.82
C GLY A 177 14.75 2.62 0.92
N ALA A 178 14.79 1.61 0.04
CA ALA A 178 15.87 1.44 -0.93
C ALA A 178 15.94 2.58 -1.95
N ALA A 179 14.78 3.05 -2.44
CA ALA A 179 14.72 4.17 -3.38
C ALA A 179 15.15 5.51 -2.76
N THR A 180 15.04 5.65 -1.45
CA THR A 180 15.33 6.89 -0.71
C THR A 180 16.60 6.83 0.14
N ASN A 181 17.36 5.73 0.09
CA ASN A 181 18.56 5.45 0.92
C ASN A 181 18.24 5.52 2.42
N THR A 182 17.11 4.96 2.83
CA THR A 182 16.66 4.87 4.23
C THR A 182 16.39 3.42 4.64
N GLU A 183 17.15 2.46 4.11
CA GLU A 183 16.94 1.01 4.28
C GLU A 183 17.00 0.59 5.75
N GLU A 184 17.85 1.20 6.56
CA GLU A 184 17.96 0.89 7.99
C GLU A 184 16.64 1.23 8.71
N ARG A 185 16.12 2.43 8.45
CA ARG A 185 14.83 2.84 9.02
C ARG A 185 13.66 2.02 8.50
N ALA A 186 13.67 1.67 7.22
CA ALA A 186 12.68 0.78 6.62
C ALA A 186 12.67 -0.59 7.29
N ALA A 187 13.85 -1.16 7.55
CA ALA A 187 13.97 -2.45 8.26
C ALA A 187 13.41 -2.40 9.69
N GLU A 188 13.60 -1.28 10.41
CA GLU A 188 13.00 -1.07 11.73
C GLU A 188 11.45 -1.07 11.68
N ILE A 189 10.87 -0.38 10.70
CA ILE A 189 9.42 -0.30 10.52
C ILE A 189 8.86 -1.70 10.17
N VAL A 190 9.48 -2.40 9.23
CA VAL A 190 9.09 -3.76 8.84
C VAL A 190 9.17 -4.72 10.03
N ALA A 191 10.24 -4.63 10.84
CA ALA A 191 10.38 -5.44 12.04
C ALA A 191 9.26 -5.15 13.05
N ALA A 192 8.93 -3.88 13.27
CA ALA A 192 7.83 -3.49 14.16
C ALA A 192 6.47 -3.99 13.66
N CYS A 193 6.21 -3.93 12.35
CA CYS A 193 4.98 -4.49 11.76
C CYS A 193 4.89 -6.00 12.00
N ARG A 194 5.96 -6.73 11.74
CA ARG A 194 6.01 -8.19 11.96
C ARG A 194 5.88 -8.58 13.44
N GLU A 195 6.45 -7.80 14.34
CA GLU A 195 6.28 -8.00 15.80
C GLU A 195 4.84 -7.81 16.25
N GLN A 196 4.14 -6.79 15.72
CA GLN A 196 2.71 -6.59 15.99
C GLN A 196 1.87 -7.78 15.50
N LEU A 197 2.10 -8.27 14.28
CA LEU A 197 1.42 -9.46 13.76
C LEU A 197 1.71 -10.70 14.61
N ALA A 198 2.96 -10.91 15.03
CA ALA A 198 3.33 -12.01 15.90
C ALA A 198 2.64 -11.92 17.29
N THR A 199 2.45 -10.69 17.79
CA THR A 199 1.71 -10.45 19.06
C THR A 199 0.25 -10.87 18.92
N VAL A 200 -0.43 -10.48 17.82
CA VAL A 200 -1.81 -10.91 17.54
C VAL A 200 -1.87 -12.43 17.39
N ALA A 201 -0.97 -13.03 16.62
CA ALA A 201 -0.92 -14.47 16.44
C ALA A 201 -0.75 -15.24 17.75
N ALA A 202 0.09 -14.74 18.67
CA ALA A 202 0.29 -15.34 20.00
C ALA A 202 -0.98 -15.26 20.88
N GLN A 203 -1.75 -14.17 20.77
CA GLN A 203 -3.04 -14.04 21.48
C GLN A 203 -4.10 -15.02 20.95
N LEU A 204 -4.02 -15.37 19.68
CA LEU A 204 -4.97 -16.22 18.96
C LEU A 204 -4.54 -17.69 18.90
N ASP A 205 -3.48 -18.08 19.61
CA ASP A 205 -3.03 -19.48 19.63
C ASP A 205 -4.13 -20.42 20.11
N GLY A 206 -4.42 -21.46 19.33
CA GLY A 206 -5.45 -22.45 19.60
C GLY A 206 -6.90 -21.96 19.43
N VAL A 207 -7.13 -20.82 18.78
CA VAL A 207 -8.47 -20.28 18.49
C VAL A 207 -8.96 -20.82 17.14
N ASP A 208 -10.22 -21.26 17.09
CA ASP A 208 -10.86 -21.64 15.83
C ASP A 208 -11.16 -20.39 14.98
N PRO A 209 -10.82 -20.40 13.67
CA PRO A 209 -11.06 -19.25 12.80
C PRO A 209 -12.55 -18.95 12.61
N ARG A 210 -12.98 -17.73 12.87
CA ARG A 210 -14.38 -17.32 12.67
C ARG A 210 -14.68 -17.05 11.19
N PRO A 211 -15.76 -17.64 10.62
CA PRO A 211 -16.24 -17.31 9.28
C PRO A 211 -16.56 -15.82 9.16
N THR A 212 -15.84 -15.12 8.29
CA THR A 212 -15.89 -13.67 8.16
C THR A 212 -16.11 -13.26 6.71
N LEU A 213 -17.12 -12.43 6.46
CA LEU A 213 -17.34 -11.74 5.20
C LEU A 213 -16.86 -10.28 5.38
N LEU A 214 -16.09 -9.78 4.44
CA LEU A 214 -15.83 -8.34 4.38
C LEU A 214 -16.40 -7.77 3.08
N LEU A 215 -17.06 -6.62 3.22
CA LEU A 215 -17.60 -5.85 2.10
C LEU A 215 -16.74 -4.59 1.94
N GLU A 216 -16.02 -4.50 0.83
CA GLU A 216 -15.26 -3.31 0.44
C GLU A 216 -16.13 -2.24 -0.25
N TRP A 217 -17.32 -2.64 -0.69
CA TRP A 217 -18.34 -1.76 -1.25
C TRP A 217 -19.74 -2.37 -1.05
N THR A 218 -20.77 -1.52 -0.99
CA THR A 218 -22.13 -1.96 -0.60
C THR A 218 -23.18 -1.85 -1.70
N ASP A 219 -22.93 -1.08 -2.76
CA ASP A 219 -23.85 -0.98 -3.87
C ASP A 219 -23.13 -0.59 -5.17
N PRO A 220 -22.92 -1.56 -6.10
CA PRO A 220 -23.11 -2.99 -5.92
C PRO A 220 -22.18 -3.58 -4.84
N ALA A 221 -22.51 -4.76 -4.32
CA ALA A 221 -21.65 -5.37 -3.31
C ALA A 221 -20.34 -5.87 -3.92
N PHE A 222 -19.19 -5.50 -3.30
CA PHE A 222 -17.87 -6.06 -3.58
C PHE A 222 -17.31 -6.69 -2.31
N THR A 223 -16.76 -7.88 -2.45
CA THR A 223 -16.11 -8.62 -1.37
C THR A 223 -14.62 -8.36 -1.34
N ASP A 224 -13.98 -8.76 -0.25
CA ASP A 224 -12.57 -8.56 0.01
C ASP A 224 -11.65 -9.17 -1.04
N GLY A 225 -10.55 -8.49 -1.31
CA GLY A 225 -9.49 -8.90 -2.22
C GLY A 225 -8.12 -8.41 -1.77
N HIS A 226 -7.11 -8.56 -2.64
CA HIS A 226 -5.74 -8.12 -2.40
C HIS A 226 -5.19 -8.66 -1.08
N TRP A 227 -4.79 -7.80 -0.14
CA TRP A 227 -4.23 -8.12 1.18
C TRP A 227 -5.29 -8.35 2.27
N VAL A 228 -6.56 -8.00 2.00
CA VAL A 228 -7.61 -8.02 3.03
C VAL A 228 -7.94 -9.44 3.51
N PRO A 229 -8.01 -10.48 2.64
CA PRO A 229 -8.18 -11.86 3.11
C PRO A 229 -7.05 -12.34 4.01
N ASP A 230 -5.79 -11.86 3.78
CA ASP A 230 -4.66 -12.14 4.68
C ASP A 230 -4.84 -11.45 6.03
N MET A 231 -5.33 -10.20 6.05
CA MET A 231 -5.64 -9.49 7.29
C MET A 231 -6.69 -10.24 8.12
N ILE A 232 -7.76 -10.73 7.49
CA ILE A 232 -8.79 -11.54 8.13
C ILE A 232 -8.17 -12.81 8.73
N THR A 233 -7.32 -13.49 7.95
CA THR A 233 -6.63 -14.71 8.40
C THR A 233 -5.70 -14.43 9.57
N ALA A 234 -4.87 -13.39 9.49
CA ALA A 234 -3.97 -12.98 10.57
C ALA A 234 -4.70 -12.55 11.85
N ALA A 235 -5.96 -12.11 11.72
CA ALA A 235 -6.84 -11.75 12.82
C ALA A 235 -7.64 -12.93 13.40
N GLY A 236 -7.36 -14.17 13.00
CA GLY A 236 -8.07 -15.36 13.45
C GLY A 236 -9.46 -15.52 12.80
N GLY A 237 -9.67 -14.95 11.63
CA GLY A 237 -10.84 -15.17 10.81
C GLY A 237 -10.56 -16.13 9.65
N ARG A 238 -11.62 -16.46 8.94
CA ARG A 238 -11.57 -17.15 7.65
C ARG A 238 -12.44 -16.37 6.67
N SER A 239 -11.80 -15.74 5.67
CA SER A 239 -12.54 -15.05 4.61
C SER A 239 -13.47 -16.04 3.90
N MET A 240 -14.72 -15.64 3.72
CA MET A 240 -15.74 -16.50 3.15
C MET A 240 -15.83 -16.38 1.63
N MET A 241 -15.44 -15.24 1.08
CA MET A 241 -15.59 -14.97 -0.35
C MET A 241 -14.32 -14.40 -1.00
N GLY A 242 -13.46 -13.73 -0.25
CA GLY A 242 -12.19 -13.18 -0.75
C GLY A 242 -11.10 -14.24 -0.92
N GLN A 243 -10.13 -13.95 -1.79
CA GLN A 243 -8.94 -14.76 -1.98
C GLN A 243 -7.69 -13.90 -1.87
N PRO A 244 -6.68 -14.30 -1.07
CA PRO A 244 -5.42 -13.58 -0.97
C PRO A 244 -4.77 -13.36 -2.34
N GLY A 245 -4.29 -12.16 -2.60
CA GLY A 245 -3.61 -11.83 -3.85
C GLY A 245 -4.52 -11.73 -5.09
N ALA A 246 -5.82 -11.90 -4.95
CA ALA A 246 -6.79 -11.70 -6.03
C ALA A 246 -7.47 -10.32 -5.90
N ASN A 247 -7.94 -9.79 -7.00
CA ASN A 247 -8.73 -8.56 -6.95
C ASN A 247 -10.06 -8.77 -6.22
N SER A 248 -10.57 -7.71 -5.57
CA SER A 248 -11.93 -7.66 -5.04
C SER A 248 -12.95 -7.96 -6.12
N GLN A 249 -13.99 -8.70 -5.78
CA GLN A 249 -14.99 -9.17 -6.75
C GLN A 249 -16.40 -8.72 -6.38
N GLY A 250 -17.17 -8.34 -7.40
CA GLY A 250 -18.60 -8.11 -7.25
C GLY A 250 -19.32 -9.40 -6.88
N ALA A 251 -20.21 -9.34 -5.90
CA ALA A 251 -21.00 -10.47 -5.44
C ALA A 251 -22.51 -10.16 -5.48
N SER A 252 -23.33 -11.18 -5.80
CA SER A 252 -24.76 -11.05 -5.66
C SER A 252 -25.18 -11.09 -4.20
N TRP A 253 -26.23 -10.36 -3.84
CA TRP A 253 -26.77 -10.40 -2.48
C TRP A 253 -27.25 -11.78 -2.06
N GLU A 254 -27.70 -12.60 -3.01
CA GLU A 254 -28.05 -14.00 -2.77
C GLU A 254 -26.83 -14.82 -2.32
N ALA A 255 -25.71 -14.72 -3.03
CA ALA A 255 -24.45 -15.38 -2.65
C ALA A 255 -23.93 -14.89 -1.30
N ILE A 256 -24.08 -13.60 -0.99
CA ILE A 256 -23.72 -13.02 0.31
C ILE A 256 -24.61 -13.60 1.42
N THR A 257 -25.93 -13.63 1.24
CA THR A 257 -26.85 -14.19 2.22
C THR A 257 -26.53 -15.65 2.55
N ASP A 258 -26.12 -16.43 1.55
CA ASP A 258 -25.85 -17.86 1.66
C ASP A 258 -24.42 -18.21 2.11
N CYS A 259 -23.51 -17.23 2.25
CA CYS A 259 -22.09 -17.51 2.51
C CYS A 259 -21.78 -18.03 3.92
N ALA A 260 -22.78 -18.11 4.82
CA ALA A 260 -22.66 -18.64 6.19
C ALA A 260 -21.54 -17.98 7.02
N ALA A 261 -21.35 -16.67 6.87
CA ALA A 261 -20.46 -15.90 7.72
C ALA A 261 -21.09 -15.66 9.11
N ASP A 262 -20.27 -15.76 10.16
CA ASP A 262 -20.65 -15.41 11.54
C ASP A 262 -20.48 -13.91 11.80
N VAL A 263 -19.55 -13.27 11.07
CA VAL A 263 -19.22 -11.85 11.18
C VAL A 263 -19.19 -11.22 9.80
N VAL A 264 -19.84 -10.08 9.66
CA VAL A 264 -19.78 -9.22 8.48
C VAL A 264 -19.07 -7.92 8.86
N ILE A 265 -17.99 -7.61 8.16
CA ILE A 265 -17.25 -6.36 8.30
C ILE A 265 -17.56 -5.49 7.08
N VAL A 266 -18.04 -4.29 7.31
CA VAL A 266 -18.28 -3.28 6.26
C VAL A 266 -17.17 -2.24 6.35
N ALA A 267 -16.28 -2.23 5.36
CA ALA A 267 -15.10 -1.38 5.29
C ALA A 267 -14.97 -0.77 3.88
N PRO A 268 -15.90 0.12 3.49
CA PRO A 268 -15.94 0.65 2.14
C PRO A 268 -14.82 1.65 1.88
N CYS A 269 -14.19 1.53 0.70
CA CYS A 269 -13.11 2.40 0.26
C CYS A 269 -13.55 3.87 0.25
N GLY A 270 -12.73 4.77 0.80
CA GLY A 270 -13.02 6.20 0.89
C GLY A 270 -13.88 6.59 2.10
N PHE A 271 -14.18 5.66 3.00
CA PHE A 271 -15.03 5.93 4.16
C PHE A 271 -14.29 5.68 5.48
N ARG A 272 -14.44 6.65 6.39
CA ARG A 272 -14.09 6.49 7.80
C ARG A 272 -15.22 5.79 8.56
N VAL A 273 -14.97 5.47 9.82
CA VAL A 273 -15.89 4.67 10.66
C VAL A 273 -17.34 5.15 10.62
N GLU A 274 -17.59 6.46 10.63
CA GLU A 274 -18.97 7.00 10.65
C GLU A 274 -19.69 6.78 9.31
N GLY A 275 -19.02 7.00 8.18
CA GLY A 275 -19.58 6.68 6.86
C GLY A 275 -19.78 5.18 6.66
N ALA A 276 -18.79 4.37 7.07
CA ALA A 276 -18.91 2.91 7.05
C ALA A 276 -20.08 2.41 7.92
N ARG A 277 -20.32 3.05 9.10
CA ARG A 277 -21.45 2.75 9.98
C ARG A 277 -22.79 2.98 9.27
N HIS A 278 -22.94 4.12 8.61
CA HIS A 278 -24.17 4.45 7.88
C HIS A 278 -24.46 3.40 6.80
N LEU A 279 -23.46 3.04 5.98
CA LEU A 279 -23.61 2.02 4.94
C LEU A 279 -23.86 0.62 5.52
N ALA A 280 -23.25 0.27 6.65
CA ALA A 280 -23.48 -0.99 7.33
C ALA A 280 -24.93 -1.10 7.87
N GLU A 281 -25.45 0.00 8.46
CA GLU A 281 -26.85 0.09 8.91
C GLU A 281 -27.83 -0.06 7.74
N GLU A 282 -27.56 0.59 6.60
CA GLU A 282 -28.39 0.45 5.38
C GLU A 282 -28.44 -0.99 4.87
N VAL A 283 -27.27 -1.65 4.77
CA VAL A 283 -27.20 -3.03 4.30
C VAL A 283 -27.88 -4.00 5.28
N ALA A 284 -27.64 -3.81 6.59
CA ALA A 284 -28.30 -4.62 7.62
C ALA A 284 -29.83 -4.49 7.58
N ALA A 285 -30.36 -3.27 7.37
CA ALA A 285 -31.79 -3.01 7.26
C ALA A 285 -32.43 -3.69 6.03
N ARG A 286 -31.65 -3.98 4.98
CA ARG A 286 -32.16 -4.67 3.77
C ARG A 286 -32.41 -6.16 4.01
N GLY A 287 -31.89 -6.76 5.08
CA GLY A 287 -32.06 -8.18 5.38
C GLY A 287 -31.39 -9.13 4.38
N VAL A 288 -30.32 -8.68 3.73
CA VAL A 288 -29.56 -9.41 2.70
C VAL A 288 -28.24 -9.98 3.19
N LEU A 289 -27.97 -9.87 4.49
CA LEU A 289 -26.78 -10.43 5.12
C LEU A 289 -27.06 -11.84 5.69
N PRO A 290 -26.00 -12.65 5.97
CA PRO A 290 -26.16 -13.97 6.59
C PRO A 290 -26.95 -13.89 7.89
N ALA A 291 -27.88 -14.80 8.09
CA ALA A 291 -28.78 -14.80 9.23
C ALA A 291 -28.00 -14.99 10.56
N GLY A 292 -28.18 -14.06 11.49
CA GLY A 292 -27.52 -14.12 12.81
C GLY A 292 -26.07 -13.65 12.82
N ALA A 293 -25.53 -13.20 11.71
CA ALA A 293 -24.19 -12.62 11.66
C ALA A 293 -24.10 -11.31 12.46
N GLU A 294 -23.01 -11.13 13.16
CA GLU A 294 -22.64 -9.83 13.75
C GLU A 294 -22.22 -8.88 12.63
N VAL A 295 -22.73 -7.65 12.63
CA VAL A 295 -22.38 -6.66 11.60
C VAL A 295 -21.57 -5.53 12.22
N TRP A 296 -20.39 -5.30 11.66
CA TRP A 296 -19.44 -4.29 12.11
C TRP A 296 -19.07 -3.31 11.01
N ALA A 297 -19.03 -2.03 11.34
CA ALA A 297 -18.44 -1.00 10.50
C ALA A 297 -17.01 -0.72 10.97
N VAL A 298 -16.07 -0.60 10.04
CA VAL A 298 -14.65 -0.34 10.33
C VAL A 298 -14.18 0.90 9.56
N ASP A 299 -13.28 1.68 10.17
CA ASP A 299 -12.59 2.79 9.49
C ASP A 299 -11.69 2.23 8.39
N ALA A 300 -12.23 2.18 7.18
CA ALA A 300 -11.57 1.58 6.04
C ALA A 300 -10.33 2.37 5.62
N ASP A 301 -10.43 3.70 5.57
CA ASP A 301 -9.33 4.58 5.17
C ASP A 301 -8.14 4.51 6.12
N ALA A 302 -8.41 4.34 7.41
CA ALA A 302 -7.35 4.27 8.38
C ALA A 302 -6.63 2.91 8.39
N PHE A 303 -7.37 1.80 8.19
CA PHE A 303 -6.87 0.48 8.60
C PHE A 303 -6.97 -0.62 7.55
N VAL A 304 -7.69 -0.41 6.42
CA VAL A 304 -8.01 -1.52 5.51
C VAL A 304 -7.55 -1.24 4.08
N VAL A 305 -7.97 -0.14 3.48
CA VAL A 305 -7.88 0.08 2.02
C VAL A 305 -6.59 0.76 1.56
N ARG A 306 -5.78 1.27 2.47
CA ARG A 306 -4.50 1.92 2.15
C ARG A 306 -3.35 0.96 2.44
N PRO A 307 -2.65 0.44 1.40
CA PRO A 307 -1.58 -0.55 1.58
C PRO A 307 -0.30 0.06 2.18
N GLY A 308 -0.33 0.35 3.46
CA GLY A 308 0.76 0.93 4.24
C GLY A 308 0.87 0.28 5.62
N PRO A 309 1.83 0.71 6.48
CA PRO A 309 2.08 0.08 7.78
C PRO A 309 0.87 -0.02 8.70
N ARG A 310 -0.13 0.86 8.53
CA ARG A 310 -1.34 0.86 9.37
C ARG A 310 -2.28 -0.33 9.15
N VAL A 311 -2.15 -1.08 8.05
CA VAL A 311 -2.95 -2.31 7.86
C VAL A 311 -2.67 -3.35 8.96
N VAL A 312 -1.47 -3.33 9.56
CA VAL A 312 -1.13 -4.18 10.69
C VAL A 312 -1.96 -3.82 11.93
N GLN A 313 -2.25 -2.53 12.14
CA GLN A 313 -3.20 -2.10 13.16
C GLN A 313 -4.63 -2.55 12.81
N GLY A 314 -4.97 -2.56 11.52
CA GLY A 314 -6.23 -3.13 11.01
C GLY A 314 -6.40 -4.59 11.38
N VAL A 315 -5.33 -5.40 11.30
CA VAL A 315 -5.35 -6.79 11.78
C VAL A 315 -5.71 -6.85 13.27
N ALA A 316 -5.16 -5.99 14.11
CA ALA A 316 -5.50 -5.92 15.52
C ALA A 316 -6.96 -5.47 15.76
N VAL A 317 -7.48 -4.55 14.95
CA VAL A 317 -8.91 -4.16 14.98
C VAL A 317 -9.79 -5.35 14.62
N PHE A 318 -9.48 -6.09 13.56
CA PHE A 318 -10.23 -7.29 13.18
C PHE A 318 -10.14 -8.37 14.26
N ALA A 319 -8.96 -8.61 14.86
CA ALA A 319 -8.77 -9.56 15.93
C ALA A 319 -9.64 -9.20 17.16
N SER A 320 -9.78 -7.92 17.49
CA SER A 320 -10.65 -7.48 18.60
C SER A 320 -12.14 -7.65 18.29
N ILE A 321 -12.54 -7.55 17.03
CA ILE A 321 -13.91 -7.85 16.56
C ILE A 321 -14.17 -9.36 16.63
N LEU A 322 -13.26 -10.15 16.09
CA LEU A 322 -13.44 -11.59 15.94
C LEU A 322 -13.28 -12.35 17.27
N HIS A 323 -12.37 -11.91 18.12
CA HIS A 323 -11.97 -12.58 19.36
C HIS A 323 -11.82 -11.61 20.53
N PRO A 324 -12.88 -10.91 20.94
CA PRO A 324 -12.81 -9.89 22.00
C PRO A 324 -12.35 -10.46 23.35
N ASP A 325 -12.59 -11.73 23.60
CA ASP A 325 -12.15 -12.41 24.84
C ASP A 325 -10.62 -12.61 24.90
N ARG A 326 -9.94 -12.58 23.76
CA ARG A 326 -8.49 -12.75 23.62
C ARG A 326 -7.76 -11.42 23.40
N CYS A 327 -8.32 -10.57 22.54
CA CYS A 327 -7.67 -9.33 22.07
C CYS A 327 -8.26 -8.08 22.72
N GLY A 328 -9.26 -8.23 23.60
CA GLY A 328 -10.01 -7.10 24.17
C GLY A 328 -11.08 -6.55 23.22
N PRO A 329 -12.00 -5.72 23.73
CA PRO A 329 -13.07 -5.16 22.91
C PRO A 329 -12.53 -4.16 21.88
N PRO A 330 -13.18 -4.05 20.71
CA PRO A 330 -12.81 -3.07 19.70
C PRO A 330 -12.90 -1.64 20.23
N ASN A 331 -11.96 -0.78 19.77
CA ASN A 331 -12.06 0.65 20.05
C ASN A 331 -13.19 1.27 19.20
N PRO A 332 -14.20 1.94 19.84
CA PRO A 332 -15.31 2.53 19.09
C PRO A 332 -14.90 3.62 18.07
N ALA A 333 -13.71 4.20 18.22
CA ALA A 333 -13.17 5.13 17.22
C ALA A 333 -12.70 4.44 15.93
N HIS A 334 -12.50 3.11 15.97
CA HIS A 334 -11.98 2.33 14.84
C HIS A 334 -13.01 1.38 14.26
N ALA A 335 -13.90 0.84 15.10
CA ALA A 335 -14.93 -0.10 14.69
C ALA A 335 -16.18 0.04 15.56
N VAL A 336 -17.35 -0.08 14.95
CA VAL A 336 -18.65 0.01 15.62
C VAL A 336 -19.53 -1.17 15.20
N ARG A 337 -20.12 -1.85 16.16
CA ARG A 337 -21.13 -2.88 15.90
C ARG A 337 -22.47 -2.22 15.58
N VAL A 338 -23.12 -2.64 14.50
CA VAL A 338 -24.42 -2.12 14.07
C VAL A 338 -25.56 -3.13 14.17
N ALA A 339 -25.26 -4.43 14.17
CA ALA A 339 -26.22 -5.50 14.38
C ALA A 339 -25.57 -6.77 15.01
#